data_de15dee0ebda62886944d14c8dd1ead7
#
_entry.id   de15dee0ebda62886944d14c8dd1ead7
#
_cell.length_a   1.000
_cell.length_b   1.000
_cell.length_c   1.000
_cell.angle_alpha   90.00
_cell.angle_beta   90.00
_cell.angle_gamma   90.00
#
_symmetry.space_group_name_H-M   'P 1'
#
loop_
_entity.id
_entity.type
_entity.pdbx_description
1 polymer ?
#
loop_
_entity_poly.entity_id
_entity_poly.type
_entity_poly.pdbx_seq_one_letter_code
_entity_poly.pdbx_strand_id
1 'polypeptide(L)'
;MMAVNGKVQTATFKKVKTILVTQPKPERSPYYDLEKKYDLQIDWRPFIHVEPVLAKDFRKQRVYPDQYPAVIFTSKNSVDHFFRLCEEMRIKMSQETKYFCLTEQIANYLQKFIIYRKRKVFAGTKTIEDLASALKKHKNERFLLPCSNLGAKEVTSFLEAHNYQYQDAMMYQTVSSDLSDLSDVTYDVLVFFSPLDIKSLYDNFPGFLQNETRIAVFGNSTTKEVEERGLTVNIKAPVPEAPSMTMALELYLQLANRDE
;
A
#
# COMPACT_ATOMS: atom_id res chain seq x y z
N MET A 1 -12.79 29.46 -5.07
CA MET A 1 -11.91 30.54 -5.53
C MET A 1 -10.64 30.49 -4.70
N MET A 2 -9.55 29.96 -5.24
CA MET A 2 -8.25 30.09 -4.59
C MET A 2 -7.41 31.02 -5.44
N ALA A 3 -7.05 32.17 -4.89
CA ALA A 3 -6.20 33.13 -5.54
C ALA A 3 -4.74 32.85 -5.14
N VAL A 4 -3.94 32.43 -6.11
CA VAL A 4 -2.48 32.48 -6.04
C VAL A 4 -2.00 33.19 -7.30
N ASN A 5 -1.33 34.34 -7.11
CA ASN A 5 -0.67 35.15 -8.14
C ASN A 5 -1.53 35.66 -9.33
N GLY A 6 -2.60 36.43 -9.07
CA GLY A 6 -3.06 37.47 -10.02
C GLY A 6 -3.54 37.03 -11.41
N LYS A 7 -3.61 35.76 -11.74
CA LYS A 7 -4.28 35.22 -12.93
C LYS A 7 -5.37 34.23 -12.50
N VAL A 8 -6.61 34.64 -12.66
CA VAL A 8 -7.76 33.73 -12.60
C VAL A 8 -7.61 32.81 -13.82
N GLN A 9 -7.00 31.64 -13.62
CA GLN A 9 -7.16 30.54 -14.57
C GLN A 9 -8.60 30.04 -14.36
N THR A 10 -9.48 30.34 -15.28
CA THR A 10 -10.76 29.63 -15.44
C THR A 10 -10.41 28.19 -15.74
N ALA A 11 -10.48 27.32 -14.72
CA ALA A 11 -10.33 25.89 -14.91
C ALA A 11 -11.45 25.43 -15.85
N THR A 12 -11.13 25.20 -17.12
CA THR A 12 -12.03 24.56 -18.06
C THR A 12 -12.15 23.10 -17.66
N PHE A 13 -13.25 22.75 -17.03
CA PHE A 13 -13.56 21.34 -16.70
C PHE A 13 -13.95 20.66 -18.00
N LYS A 14 -13.21 19.64 -18.40
CA LYS A 14 -13.55 18.79 -19.55
C LYS A 14 -14.37 17.60 -19.10
N LYS A 15 -15.36 17.22 -19.91
CA LYS A 15 -16.20 16.06 -19.66
C LYS A 15 -15.35 14.80 -19.43
N VAL A 16 -15.75 14.00 -18.47
CA VAL A 16 -15.12 12.72 -18.11
C VAL A 16 -16.03 11.59 -18.57
N LYS A 17 -15.46 10.60 -19.25
CA LYS A 17 -16.14 9.37 -19.67
C LYS A 17 -15.41 8.13 -19.19
N THR A 18 -14.07 8.18 -19.09
CA THR A 18 -13.24 7.03 -18.77
C THR A 18 -12.35 7.31 -17.57
N ILE A 19 -12.32 6.39 -16.62
CA ILE A 19 -11.50 6.46 -15.40
C ILE A 19 -10.74 5.15 -15.26
N LEU A 20 -9.42 5.21 -15.04
CA LEU A 20 -8.61 4.07 -14.65
C LEU A 20 -8.25 4.16 -13.18
N VAL A 21 -8.59 3.13 -12.42
CA VAL A 21 -8.24 3.00 -11.00
C VAL A 21 -7.10 2.01 -10.85
N THR A 22 -5.99 2.43 -10.25
CA THR A 22 -4.74 1.64 -10.14
C THR A 22 -4.78 0.53 -9.11
N GLN A 23 -5.96 0.10 -8.70
CA GLN A 23 -6.18 -0.96 -7.70
C GLN A 23 -6.90 -2.18 -8.31
N PRO A 24 -6.87 -3.34 -7.65
CA PRO A 24 -7.70 -4.48 -8.03
C PRO A 24 -9.18 -4.14 -7.99
N LYS A 25 -9.93 -4.71 -8.93
CA LYS A 25 -11.39 -4.53 -8.99
C LYS A 25 -12.05 -5.14 -7.74
N PRO A 26 -12.73 -4.36 -6.89
CA PRO A 26 -13.44 -4.89 -5.73
C PRO A 26 -14.78 -5.52 -6.12
N GLU A 27 -15.27 -6.48 -5.34
CA GLU A 27 -16.60 -7.07 -5.55
C GLU A 27 -17.73 -6.04 -5.32
N ARG A 28 -17.54 -5.14 -4.35
CA ARG A 28 -18.48 -4.05 -4.02
C ARG A 28 -17.71 -2.75 -3.86
N SER A 29 -18.22 -1.69 -4.47
CA SER A 29 -17.56 -0.40 -4.40
C SER A 29 -18.52 0.75 -4.68
N PRO A 30 -18.38 1.91 -3.99
CA PRO A 30 -19.08 3.15 -4.34
C PRO A 30 -18.75 3.67 -5.74
N TYR A 31 -17.67 3.22 -6.37
CA TYR A 31 -17.36 3.57 -7.77
C TYR A 31 -18.42 3.07 -8.74
N TYR A 32 -19.09 1.96 -8.46
CA TYR A 32 -20.17 1.44 -9.31
C TYR A 32 -21.40 2.37 -9.33
N ASP A 33 -21.63 3.11 -8.24
CA ASP A 33 -22.68 4.11 -8.19
C ASP A 33 -22.30 5.33 -9.03
N LEU A 34 -21.02 5.75 -9.03
CA LEU A 34 -20.53 6.80 -9.92
C LEU A 34 -20.60 6.42 -11.39
N GLU A 35 -20.24 5.18 -11.74
CA GLU A 35 -20.36 4.63 -13.10
C GLU A 35 -21.77 4.82 -13.65
N LYS A 36 -22.78 4.38 -12.87
CA LYS A 36 -24.19 4.48 -13.25
C LYS A 36 -24.70 5.92 -13.28
N LYS A 37 -24.33 6.74 -12.30
CA LYS A 37 -24.85 8.09 -12.11
C LYS A 37 -24.37 9.04 -13.22
N TYR A 38 -23.14 8.89 -13.69
CA TYR A 38 -22.50 9.80 -14.65
C TYR A 38 -22.24 9.16 -16.02
N ASP A 39 -22.75 7.95 -16.26
CA ASP A 39 -22.53 7.18 -17.50
C ASP A 39 -21.03 7.08 -17.85
N LEU A 40 -20.23 6.55 -16.88
CA LEU A 40 -18.79 6.41 -16.99
C LEU A 40 -18.40 4.96 -17.27
N GLN A 41 -17.24 4.80 -17.88
CA GLN A 41 -16.50 3.54 -17.88
C GLN A 41 -15.39 3.64 -16.83
N ILE A 42 -15.41 2.75 -15.83
CA ILE A 42 -14.37 2.68 -14.77
C ILE A 42 -13.63 1.35 -14.91
N ASP A 43 -12.40 1.44 -15.36
CA ASP A 43 -11.51 0.30 -15.48
C ASP A 43 -10.61 0.17 -14.26
N TRP A 44 -10.25 -1.06 -13.94
CA TRP A 44 -9.43 -1.41 -12.78
C TRP A 44 -8.19 -2.18 -13.24
N ARG A 45 -7.03 -1.62 -12.96
CA ARG A 45 -5.77 -2.25 -13.32
C ARG A 45 -4.75 -2.05 -12.20
N PRO A 46 -4.38 -3.09 -11.43
CA PRO A 46 -3.33 -2.96 -10.42
C PRO A 46 -2.00 -2.57 -11.07
N PHE A 47 -1.47 -1.42 -10.68
CA PHE A 47 -0.17 -0.93 -11.18
C PHE A 47 1.00 -1.55 -10.45
N ILE A 48 0.74 -2.09 -9.27
CA ILE A 48 1.72 -2.81 -8.46
C ILE A 48 1.13 -4.13 -7.99
N HIS A 49 1.99 -5.11 -7.77
CA HIS A 49 1.60 -6.38 -7.16
C HIS A 49 2.70 -6.89 -6.22
N VAL A 50 2.36 -7.90 -5.44
CA VAL A 50 3.28 -8.52 -4.49
C VAL A 50 3.81 -9.82 -5.10
N GLU A 51 5.14 -9.94 -5.13
CA GLU A 51 5.84 -11.16 -5.53
C GLU A 51 6.56 -11.80 -4.35
N PRO A 52 6.56 -13.14 -4.27
CA PRO A 52 7.32 -13.85 -3.25
C PRO A 52 8.83 -13.79 -3.55
N VAL A 53 9.65 -13.59 -2.52
CA VAL A 53 11.08 -13.91 -2.59
C VAL A 53 11.23 -15.43 -2.57
N LEU A 54 11.93 -16.00 -3.55
CA LEU A 54 12.14 -17.44 -3.64
C LEU A 54 13.08 -17.92 -2.53
N ALA A 55 12.90 -19.16 -2.06
CA ALA A 55 13.73 -19.72 -0.99
C ALA A 55 15.23 -19.71 -1.33
N LYS A 56 15.60 -19.91 -2.61
CA LYS A 56 17.01 -19.83 -3.07
C LYS A 56 17.62 -18.44 -2.85
N ASP A 57 16.83 -17.37 -3.05
CA ASP A 57 17.28 -15.99 -2.91
C ASP A 57 17.22 -15.55 -1.44
N PHE A 58 16.22 -16.00 -0.70
CA PHE A 58 16.14 -15.77 0.74
C PHE A 58 17.33 -16.36 1.50
N ARG A 59 17.84 -17.54 1.12
CA ARG A 59 19.04 -18.14 1.72
C ARG A 59 20.29 -17.24 1.62
N LYS A 60 20.36 -16.38 0.60
CA LYS A 60 21.48 -15.43 0.44
C LYS A 60 21.50 -14.37 1.55
N GLN A 61 20.36 -14.09 2.19
CA GLN A 61 20.26 -13.17 3.33
C GLN A 61 20.86 -13.76 4.62
N ARG A 62 21.11 -15.08 4.66
CA ARG A 62 21.65 -15.81 5.82
C ARG A 62 20.82 -15.63 7.10
N VAL A 63 19.50 -15.48 6.93
CA VAL A 63 18.52 -15.38 8.01
C VAL A 63 17.83 -16.73 8.16
N TYR A 64 17.81 -17.26 9.38
CA TYR A 64 17.19 -18.53 9.73
C TYR A 64 16.05 -18.26 10.72
N PRO A 65 14.79 -18.32 10.30
CA PRO A 65 13.63 -17.93 11.11
C PRO A 65 13.52 -18.63 12.46
N ASP A 66 13.89 -19.91 12.53
CA ASP A 66 13.83 -20.74 13.74
C ASP A 66 14.86 -20.33 14.83
N GLN A 67 15.83 -19.50 14.49
CA GLN A 67 16.80 -18.95 15.45
C GLN A 67 16.28 -17.71 16.19
N TYR A 68 15.07 -17.24 15.87
CA TYR A 68 14.49 -16.05 16.48
C TYR A 68 13.35 -16.45 17.43
N PRO A 69 13.47 -16.14 18.73
CA PRO A 69 12.43 -16.46 19.71
C PRO A 69 11.19 -15.57 19.57
N ALA A 70 11.29 -14.48 18.80
CA ALA A 70 10.21 -13.52 18.62
C ALA A 70 10.14 -13.03 17.16
N VAL A 71 8.91 -12.88 16.63
CA VAL A 71 8.64 -12.40 15.27
C VAL A 71 7.65 -11.24 15.33
N ILE A 72 7.91 -10.16 14.58
CA ILE A 72 7.01 -9.01 14.47
C ILE A 72 6.35 -9.02 13.10
N PHE A 73 5.02 -9.07 13.07
CA PHE A 73 4.23 -9.03 11.83
C PHE A 73 3.56 -7.67 11.65
N THR A 74 3.80 -7.05 10.52
CA THR A 74 3.28 -5.73 10.15
C THR A 74 2.05 -5.78 9.23
N SER A 75 1.81 -6.93 8.59
CA SER A 75 0.72 -7.13 7.62
C SER A 75 0.36 -8.61 7.47
N LYS A 76 -0.77 -8.91 6.83
CA LYS A 76 -1.12 -10.28 6.45
C LYS A 76 -0.11 -10.85 5.45
N ASN A 77 0.38 -10.04 4.50
CA ASN A 77 1.42 -10.46 3.56
C ASN A 77 2.70 -10.92 4.28
N SER A 78 3.11 -10.21 5.35
CA SER A 78 4.28 -10.63 6.13
C SER A 78 4.07 -12.00 6.80
N VAL A 79 2.85 -12.31 7.25
CA VAL A 79 2.49 -13.63 7.80
C VAL A 79 2.54 -14.70 6.70
N ASP A 80 1.84 -14.47 5.57
CA ASP A 80 1.77 -15.45 4.48
C ASP A 80 3.15 -15.80 3.95
N HIS A 81 3.98 -14.80 3.64
CA HIS A 81 5.30 -15.03 3.07
C HIS A 81 6.29 -15.62 4.08
N PHE A 82 6.14 -15.31 5.37
CA PHE A 82 6.92 -15.93 6.42
C PHE A 82 6.67 -17.45 6.48
N PHE A 83 5.41 -17.87 6.60
CA PHE A 83 5.08 -19.29 6.71
C PHE A 83 5.31 -20.03 5.40
N ARG A 84 5.05 -19.43 4.24
CA ARG A 84 5.42 -19.97 2.95
C ARG A 84 6.93 -20.30 2.88
N LEU A 85 7.79 -19.35 3.25
CA LEU A 85 9.24 -19.58 3.25
C LEU A 85 9.65 -20.64 4.28
N CYS A 86 9.05 -20.65 5.46
CA CYS A 86 9.29 -21.71 6.45
C CYS A 86 8.96 -23.08 5.86
N GLU A 87 7.83 -23.23 5.16
CA GLU A 87 7.43 -24.47 4.51
C GLU A 87 8.40 -24.87 3.39
N GLU A 88 8.72 -23.97 2.45
CA GLU A 88 9.65 -24.22 1.34
C GLU A 88 11.06 -24.59 1.83
N MET A 89 11.48 -24.02 2.94
CA MET A 89 12.79 -24.28 3.55
C MET A 89 12.75 -25.43 4.57
N ARG A 90 11.59 -26.03 4.82
CA ARG A 90 11.36 -27.08 5.83
C ARG A 90 11.74 -26.67 7.24
N ILE A 91 11.55 -25.38 7.56
CA ILE A 91 11.77 -24.81 8.88
C ILE A 91 10.51 -25.01 9.72
N LYS A 92 10.67 -25.54 10.92
CA LYS A 92 9.58 -25.68 11.91
C LYS A 92 9.81 -24.67 13.03
N MET A 93 8.88 -23.72 13.13
CA MET A 93 8.92 -22.76 14.23
C MET A 93 8.66 -23.43 15.56
N SER A 94 9.38 -22.99 16.60
CA SER A 94 9.17 -23.47 17.96
C SER A 94 7.77 -23.10 18.46
N GLN A 95 7.15 -23.97 19.23
CA GLN A 95 5.91 -23.65 19.96
C GLN A 95 6.12 -22.55 21.03
N GLU A 96 7.37 -22.25 21.37
CA GLU A 96 7.74 -21.20 22.32
C GLU A 96 7.93 -19.84 21.64
N THR A 97 7.95 -19.77 20.30
CA THR A 97 8.05 -18.53 19.54
C THR A 97 6.92 -17.58 19.90
N LYS A 98 7.28 -16.32 20.12
CA LYS A 98 6.34 -15.23 20.39
C LYS A 98 6.10 -14.42 19.14
N TYR A 99 4.88 -13.97 18.98
CA TYR A 99 4.45 -13.22 17.80
C TYR A 99 3.88 -11.87 18.23
N PHE A 100 4.40 -10.80 17.66
CA PHE A 100 3.96 -9.44 17.88
C PHE A 100 3.30 -8.94 16.59
N CYS A 101 2.02 -8.65 16.66
CA CYS A 101 1.21 -8.26 15.50
C CYS A 101 0.78 -6.80 15.64
N LEU A 102 1.02 -5.95 14.65
CA LEU A 102 0.66 -4.53 14.74
C LEU A 102 -0.84 -4.31 14.97
N THR A 103 -1.69 -5.25 14.54
CA THR A 103 -3.13 -5.16 14.74
C THR A 103 -3.74 -6.50 15.16
N GLU A 104 -4.91 -6.43 15.80
CA GLU A 104 -5.70 -7.65 16.12
C GLU A 104 -6.08 -8.43 14.86
N GLN A 105 -6.30 -7.77 13.73
CA GLN A 105 -6.62 -8.43 12.47
C GLN A 105 -5.48 -9.33 11.99
N ILE A 106 -4.21 -8.90 12.19
CA ILE A 106 -3.03 -9.71 11.86
C ILE A 106 -2.92 -10.89 12.84
N ALA A 107 -3.13 -10.65 14.14
CA ALA A 107 -3.09 -11.69 15.15
C ALA A 107 -4.17 -12.76 14.94
N ASN A 108 -5.38 -12.35 14.55
CA ASN A 108 -6.44 -13.27 14.18
C ASN A 108 -6.11 -14.06 12.91
N TYR A 109 -5.49 -13.41 11.91
CA TYR A 109 -5.06 -14.06 10.69
C TYR A 109 -3.97 -15.11 10.92
N LEU A 110 -3.06 -14.85 11.87
CA LEU A 110 -1.98 -15.77 12.26
C LEU A 110 -2.49 -17.14 12.75
N GLN A 111 -3.73 -17.22 13.25
CA GLN A 111 -4.35 -18.48 13.68
C GLN A 111 -4.46 -19.53 12.57
N LYS A 112 -4.36 -19.14 11.32
CA LYS A 112 -4.33 -20.08 10.19
C LYS A 112 -3.05 -20.91 10.14
N PHE A 113 -1.98 -20.44 10.77
CA PHE A 113 -0.65 -21.01 10.66
C PHE A 113 -0.12 -21.62 11.96
N ILE A 114 -0.65 -21.19 13.12
CA ILE A 114 -0.17 -21.61 14.43
C ILE A 114 -1.32 -22.00 15.36
N ILE A 115 -0.98 -22.81 16.38
CA ILE A 115 -1.86 -23.00 17.55
C ILE A 115 -1.81 -21.71 18.37
N TYR A 116 -2.90 -20.97 18.36
CA TYR A 116 -2.98 -19.67 19.03
C TYR A 116 -2.95 -19.82 20.55
N ARG A 117 -1.98 -19.13 21.18
CA ARG A 117 -1.85 -19.07 22.64
C ARG A 117 -1.76 -17.61 23.07
N LYS A 118 -2.72 -17.12 23.87
CA LYS A 118 -2.79 -15.71 24.32
C LYS A 118 -1.47 -15.19 24.93
N ARG A 119 -0.73 -16.05 25.63
CA ARG A 119 0.57 -15.70 26.24
C ARG A 119 1.73 -15.55 25.24
N LYS A 120 1.54 -15.93 23.99
CA LYS A 120 2.56 -15.97 22.93
C LYS A 120 2.23 -15.03 21.77
N VAL A 121 1.01 -14.52 21.67
CA VAL A 121 0.59 -13.61 20.62
C VAL A 121 0.16 -12.30 21.25
N PHE A 122 0.85 -11.23 20.88
CA PHE A 122 0.61 -9.88 21.32
C PHE A 122 0.11 -9.05 20.14
N ALA A 123 -0.97 -8.30 20.33
CA ALA A 123 -1.55 -7.48 19.29
C ALA A 123 -1.62 -6.02 19.73
N GLY A 124 -1.24 -5.12 18.83
CA GLY A 124 -1.51 -3.69 18.93
C GLY A 124 -2.84 -3.34 18.28
N THR A 125 -3.14 -2.06 18.19
CA THR A 125 -4.34 -1.53 17.52
C THR A 125 -4.01 -1.01 16.12
N LYS A 126 -2.86 -0.37 15.93
CA LYS A 126 -2.48 0.25 14.66
C LYS A 126 -0.96 0.37 14.47
N THR A 127 -0.21 0.77 15.50
CA THR A 127 1.20 1.12 15.40
C THR A 127 2.08 0.24 16.31
N ILE A 128 3.39 0.33 16.14
CA ILE A 128 4.36 -0.44 16.94
C ILE A 128 4.38 0.05 18.40
N GLU A 129 4.07 1.31 18.65
CA GLU A 129 3.99 1.91 19.98
C GLU A 129 2.93 1.22 20.85
N ASP A 130 1.85 0.75 20.25
CA ASP A 130 0.81 -0.01 20.96
C ASP A 130 1.36 -1.30 21.58
N LEU A 131 2.44 -1.84 21.00
CA LEU A 131 3.13 -3.04 21.47
C LEU A 131 4.25 -2.75 22.47
N ALA A 132 4.54 -1.46 22.77
CA ALA A 132 5.69 -1.07 23.58
C ALA A 132 5.76 -1.78 24.95
N SER A 133 4.65 -1.93 25.64
CA SER A 133 4.58 -2.62 26.93
C SER A 133 4.87 -4.12 26.84
N ALA A 134 4.43 -4.76 25.75
CA ALA A 134 4.71 -6.17 25.50
C ALA A 134 6.17 -6.36 25.06
N LEU A 135 6.67 -5.54 24.15
CA LEU A 135 8.06 -5.57 23.67
C LEU A 135 9.04 -5.35 24.83
N LYS A 136 8.74 -4.41 25.75
CA LYS A 136 9.58 -4.14 26.93
C LYS A 136 9.79 -5.37 27.81
N LYS A 137 8.78 -6.23 27.98
CA LYS A 137 8.89 -7.48 28.75
C LYS A 137 9.79 -8.51 28.08
N HIS A 138 10.04 -8.35 26.79
CA HIS A 138 10.84 -9.25 25.95
C HIS A 138 12.09 -8.57 25.37
N LYS A 139 12.56 -7.50 26.00
CA LYS A 139 13.65 -6.63 25.48
C LYS A 139 14.95 -7.39 25.19
N ASN A 140 15.23 -8.46 25.92
CA ASN A 140 16.44 -9.26 25.75
C ASN A 140 16.35 -10.31 24.62
N GLU A 141 15.20 -10.42 23.97
CA GLU A 141 15.02 -11.35 22.87
C GLU A 141 15.44 -10.71 21.53
N ARG A 142 15.85 -11.56 20.59
CA ARG A 142 16.10 -11.14 19.21
C ARG A 142 14.82 -11.25 18.42
N PHE A 143 14.44 -10.18 17.77
CA PHE A 143 13.23 -10.11 16.95
C PHE A 143 13.55 -10.35 15.48
N LEU A 144 12.74 -11.16 14.79
CA LEU A 144 12.71 -11.23 13.34
C LEU A 144 11.58 -10.34 12.83
N LEU A 145 11.89 -9.53 11.81
CA LEU A 145 10.93 -8.64 11.17
C LEU A 145 10.75 -9.03 9.69
N PRO A 146 9.81 -9.94 9.35
CA PRO A 146 9.46 -10.23 7.98
C PRO A 146 8.92 -8.97 7.28
N CYS A 147 9.56 -8.56 6.20
CA CYS A 147 9.23 -7.33 5.50
C CYS A 147 9.29 -7.50 3.97
N SER A 148 8.88 -6.46 3.25
CA SER A 148 9.06 -6.34 1.80
C SER A 148 10.35 -5.57 1.48
N ASN A 149 10.65 -5.42 0.18
CA ASN A 149 11.69 -4.54 -0.33
C ASN A 149 11.51 -3.06 0.06
N LEU A 150 10.31 -2.67 0.47
CA LEU A 150 10.01 -1.32 0.96
C LEU A 150 10.43 -1.14 2.43
N GLY A 151 10.76 -2.24 3.11
CA GLY A 151 11.07 -2.26 4.52
C GLY A 151 9.84 -2.01 5.41
N ALA A 152 10.13 -1.68 6.68
CA ALA A 152 9.13 -1.32 7.68
C ALA A 152 9.69 -0.18 8.55
N LYS A 153 10.00 0.95 7.92
CA LYS A 153 10.77 2.06 8.49
C LYS A 153 10.23 2.56 9.85
N GLU A 154 8.92 2.64 9.99
CA GLU A 154 8.28 3.04 11.25
C GLU A 154 8.61 2.06 12.38
N VAL A 155 8.53 0.76 12.09
CA VAL A 155 8.85 -0.29 13.05
C VAL A 155 10.36 -0.33 13.36
N THR A 156 11.21 -0.28 12.34
CA THR A 156 12.67 -0.31 12.55
C THR A 156 13.15 0.90 13.32
N SER A 157 12.65 2.11 13.02
CA SER A 157 12.98 3.33 13.76
C SER A 157 12.59 3.23 15.24
N PHE A 158 11.43 2.64 15.54
CA PHE A 158 11.02 2.40 16.93
C PHE A 158 11.95 1.42 17.65
N LEU A 159 12.28 0.29 16.99
CA LEU A 159 13.15 -0.73 17.56
C LEU A 159 14.56 -0.20 17.84
N GLU A 160 15.11 0.59 16.92
CA GLU A 160 16.42 1.26 17.05
C GLU A 160 16.41 2.29 18.18
N ALA A 161 15.41 3.17 18.22
CA ALA A 161 15.31 4.20 19.26
C ALA A 161 15.22 3.62 20.67
N HIS A 162 14.70 2.40 20.82
CA HIS A 162 14.58 1.72 22.11
C HIS A 162 15.64 0.64 22.36
N ASN A 163 16.64 0.53 21.46
CA ASN A 163 17.74 -0.45 21.55
C ASN A 163 17.25 -1.91 21.64
N TYR A 164 16.30 -2.30 20.77
CA TYR A 164 15.91 -3.69 20.58
C TYR A 164 16.86 -4.38 19.59
N GLN A 165 17.17 -5.65 19.84
CA GLN A 165 17.90 -6.47 18.87
C GLN A 165 16.92 -7.05 17.86
N TYR A 166 17.06 -6.68 16.61
CA TYR A 166 16.21 -7.19 15.54
C TYR A 166 17.00 -7.49 14.26
N GLN A 167 16.40 -8.29 13.40
CA GLN A 167 16.84 -8.56 12.04
C GLN A 167 15.63 -8.45 11.12
N ASP A 168 15.69 -7.57 10.17
CA ASP A 168 14.76 -7.54 9.06
C ASP A 168 15.05 -8.67 8.07
N ALA A 169 14.00 -9.19 7.44
CA ALA A 169 14.08 -10.31 6.51
C ALA A 169 13.13 -10.05 5.33
N MET A 170 13.71 -9.76 4.18
CA MET A 170 12.92 -9.52 2.98
C MET A 170 12.36 -10.84 2.44
N MET A 171 11.05 -11.03 2.59
CA MET A 171 10.36 -12.27 2.24
C MET A 171 9.42 -12.13 1.03
N TYR A 172 9.14 -10.92 0.62
CA TYR A 172 8.32 -10.59 -0.55
C TYR A 172 8.73 -9.23 -1.10
N GLN A 173 8.27 -8.91 -2.32
CA GLN A 173 8.54 -7.64 -2.98
C GLN A 173 7.25 -7.05 -3.50
N THR A 174 7.11 -5.73 -3.39
CA THR A 174 6.11 -4.98 -4.15
C THR A 174 6.80 -4.45 -5.40
N VAL A 175 6.29 -4.83 -6.55
CA VAL A 175 6.90 -4.54 -7.86
C VAL A 175 5.88 -3.91 -8.80
N SER A 176 6.36 -3.22 -9.83
CA SER A 176 5.54 -2.69 -10.92
C SER A 176 4.90 -3.83 -11.70
N SER A 177 3.61 -3.71 -11.99
CA SER A 177 2.91 -4.65 -12.88
C SER A 177 3.29 -4.39 -14.34
N ASP A 178 3.16 -5.41 -15.18
CA ASP A 178 3.21 -5.23 -16.64
C ASP A 178 1.89 -4.57 -17.09
N LEU A 179 2.01 -3.39 -17.68
CA LEU A 179 0.91 -2.58 -18.19
C LEU A 179 0.99 -2.39 -19.71
N SER A 180 1.74 -3.24 -20.41
CA SER A 180 1.95 -3.13 -21.86
C SER A 180 0.64 -3.14 -22.66
N ASP A 181 -0.41 -3.77 -22.13
CA ASP A 181 -1.77 -3.78 -22.68
C ASP A 181 -2.47 -2.41 -22.66
N LEU A 182 -1.92 -1.43 -21.93
CA LEU A 182 -2.46 -0.06 -21.84
C LEU A 182 -1.70 0.94 -22.74
N SER A 183 -0.73 0.49 -23.55
CA SER A 183 0.14 1.37 -24.36
C SER A 183 -0.63 2.29 -25.32
N ASP A 184 -1.72 1.80 -25.89
CA ASP A 184 -2.55 2.49 -26.89
C ASP A 184 -3.89 2.98 -26.31
N VAL A 185 -4.05 2.92 -24.98
CA VAL A 185 -5.30 3.32 -24.30
C VAL A 185 -5.11 4.64 -23.57
N THR A 186 -6.06 5.54 -23.74
CA THR A 186 -6.09 6.82 -23.01
C THR A 186 -7.29 6.89 -22.08
N TYR A 187 -7.08 7.46 -20.89
CA TYR A 187 -8.14 7.69 -19.91
C TYR A 187 -8.28 9.18 -19.62
N ASP A 188 -9.53 9.59 -19.38
CA ASP A 188 -9.80 10.97 -18.95
C ASP A 188 -9.28 11.25 -17.55
N VAL A 189 -9.32 10.23 -16.66
CA VAL A 189 -8.83 10.32 -15.30
C VAL A 189 -8.01 9.08 -14.95
N LEU A 190 -6.82 9.28 -14.36
CA LEU A 190 -6.03 8.24 -13.71
C LEU A 190 -6.08 8.43 -12.20
N VAL A 191 -6.41 7.38 -11.44
CA VAL A 191 -6.56 7.42 -9.99
C VAL A 191 -5.44 6.64 -9.30
N PHE A 192 -4.58 7.33 -8.55
CA PHE A 192 -3.42 6.77 -7.87
C PHE A 192 -3.58 6.77 -6.35
N PHE A 193 -3.16 5.69 -5.69
CA PHE A 193 -3.26 5.51 -4.24
C PHE A 193 -1.91 5.47 -3.53
N SER A 194 -0.82 5.29 -4.27
CA SER A 194 0.52 5.24 -3.69
C SER A 194 1.58 5.84 -4.62
N PRO A 195 2.72 6.29 -4.08
CA PRO A 195 3.87 6.71 -4.89
C PRO A 195 4.37 5.61 -5.83
N LEU A 196 4.20 4.33 -5.46
CA LEU A 196 4.61 3.21 -6.29
C LEU A 196 3.77 3.06 -7.56
N ASP A 197 2.50 3.47 -7.53
CA ASP A 197 1.66 3.48 -8.73
C ASP A 197 2.25 4.46 -9.78
N ILE A 198 2.74 5.62 -9.32
CA ILE A 198 3.38 6.61 -10.18
C ILE A 198 4.71 6.06 -10.72
N LYS A 199 5.48 5.37 -9.86
CA LYS A 199 6.70 4.69 -10.31
C LYS A 199 6.38 3.66 -11.38
N SER A 200 5.37 2.82 -11.16
CA SER A 200 4.92 1.80 -12.12
C SER A 200 4.47 2.41 -13.45
N LEU A 201 3.79 3.56 -13.42
CA LEU A 201 3.43 4.29 -14.64
C LEU A 201 4.68 4.60 -15.49
N TYR A 202 5.74 5.13 -14.86
CA TYR A 202 6.97 5.48 -15.59
C TYR A 202 7.87 4.28 -15.89
N ASP A 203 7.82 3.21 -15.11
CA ASP A 203 8.51 1.96 -15.42
C ASP A 203 7.96 1.35 -16.73
N ASN A 204 6.64 1.44 -16.95
CA ASN A 204 5.97 0.93 -18.15
C ASN A 204 5.94 1.96 -19.30
N PHE A 205 5.77 3.24 -18.99
CA PHE A 205 5.61 4.33 -19.95
C PHE A 205 6.59 5.47 -19.64
N PRO A 206 7.90 5.32 -19.95
CA PRO A 206 8.91 6.35 -19.63
C PRO A 206 8.66 7.70 -20.28
N GLY A 207 7.95 7.72 -21.40
CA GLY A 207 7.55 8.94 -22.14
C GLY A 207 6.16 9.46 -21.78
N PHE A 208 5.56 9.03 -20.67
CA PHE A 208 4.22 9.49 -20.30
C PHE A 208 4.16 11.01 -20.15
N LEU A 209 3.21 11.61 -20.86
CA LEU A 209 2.87 13.03 -20.75
C LEU A 209 1.40 13.13 -20.33
N GLN A 210 1.14 13.94 -19.32
CA GLN A 210 -0.20 14.08 -18.75
C GLN A 210 -1.21 14.64 -19.76
N ASN A 211 -0.77 15.60 -20.60
CA ASN A 211 -1.64 16.29 -21.56
C ASN A 211 -3.01 16.67 -20.94
N GLU A 212 -4.09 16.13 -21.50
CA GLU A 212 -5.48 16.37 -21.07
C GLU A 212 -5.97 15.40 -19.99
N THR A 213 -5.18 14.38 -19.64
CA THR A 213 -5.51 13.43 -18.57
C THR A 213 -5.50 14.09 -17.21
N ARG A 214 -6.57 13.93 -16.44
CA ARG A 214 -6.62 14.41 -15.06
C ARG A 214 -6.04 13.35 -14.14
N ILE A 215 -5.25 13.81 -13.18
CA ILE A 215 -4.64 12.95 -12.17
C ILE A 215 -5.37 13.14 -10.84
N ALA A 216 -5.93 12.04 -10.35
CA ALA A 216 -6.54 11.94 -9.03
C ALA A 216 -5.62 11.18 -8.08
N VAL A 217 -5.37 11.72 -6.88
CA VAL A 217 -4.43 11.13 -5.93
C VAL A 217 -5.04 10.99 -4.54
N PHE A 218 -4.73 9.86 -3.88
CA PHE A 218 -5.08 9.65 -2.48
C PHE A 218 -3.84 9.75 -1.59
N GLY A 219 -3.88 10.70 -0.63
CA GLY A 219 -2.83 10.89 0.37
C GLY A 219 -1.71 11.84 -0.06
N ASN A 220 -1.05 12.41 0.94
CA ASN A 220 -0.03 13.45 0.73
C ASN A 220 1.26 12.91 0.10
N SER A 221 1.64 11.67 0.40
CA SER A 221 2.83 11.03 -0.20
C SER A 221 2.67 10.83 -1.70
N THR A 222 1.48 10.41 -2.15
CA THR A 222 1.15 10.25 -3.58
C THR A 222 1.09 11.61 -4.28
N THR A 223 0.50 12.63 -3.62
CA THR A 223 0.50 14.01 -4.12
C THR A 223 1.92 14.50 -4.39
N LYS A 224 2.80 14.33 -3.41
CA LYS A 224 4.20 14.78 -3.50
C LYS A 224 4.94 14.10 -4.66
N GLU A 225 4.78 12.77 -4.83
CA GLU A 225 5.41 12.02 -5.92
C GLU A 225 4.95 12.52 -7.30
N VAL A 226 3.64 12.80 -7.46
CA VAL A 226 3.08 13.35 -8.72
C VAL A 226 3.70 14.72 -9.02
N GLU A 227 3.76 15.61 -8.02
CA GLU A 227 4.32 16.97 -8.17
C GLU A 227 5.83 16.94 -8.44
N GLU A 228 6.59 16.06 -7.80
CA GLU A 228 8.03 15.87 -8.02
C GLU A 228 8.36 15.38 -9.44
N ARG A 229 7.41 14.72 -10.10
CA ARG A 229 7.50 14.33 -11.52
C ARG A 229 7.07 15.41 -12.49
N GLY A 230 6.72 16.61 -11.99
CA GLY A 230 6.25 17.72 -12.81
C GLY A 230 4.83 17.55 -13.34
N LEU A 231 4.05 16.62 -12.78
CA LEU A 231 2.66 16.40 -13.12
C LEU A 231 1.74 17.27 -12.26
N THR A 232 0.53 17.54 -12.77
CA THR A 232 -0.48 18.34 -12.07
C THR A 232 -1.51 17.46 -11.40
N VAL A 233 -1.71 17.62 -10.09
CA VAL A 233 -2.82 16.98 -9.37
C VAL A 233 -4.10 17.77 -9.61
N ASN A 234 -5.09 17.13 -10.23
CA ASN A 234 -6.39 17.74 -10.54
C ASN A 234 -7.45 17.42 -9.47
N ILE A 235 -7.37 16.23 -8.87
CA ILE A 235 -8.32 15.72 -7.89
C ILE A 235 -7.52 15.16 -6.70
N LYS A 236 -7.80 15.64 -5.49
CA LYS A 236 -7.08 15.23 -4.29
C LYS A 236 -8.03 14.71 -3.22
N ALA A 237 -7.67 13.58 -2.61
CA ALA A 237 -8.29 13.03 -1.41
C ALA A 237 -7.20 12.50 -0.45
N PRO A 238 -7.44 12.43 0.87
CA PRO A 238 -8.57 13.04 1.56
C PRO A 238 -8.42 14.55 1.72
N VAL A 239 -9.53 15.24 1.61
CA VAL A 239 -9.68 16.66 2.00
C VAL A 239 -10.94 16.78 2.85
N PRO A 240 -11.14 17.87 3.64
CA PRO A 240 -12.32 17.99 4.52
C PRO A 240 -13.65 17.77 3.81
N GLU A 241 -13.80 18.28 2.59
CA GLU A 241 -15.00 18.17 1.76
C GLU A 241 -15.13 16.81 1.06
N ALA A 242 -14.03 16.08 0.92
CA ALA A 242 -13.98 14.77 0.26
C ALA A 242 -12.99 13.82 0.96
N PRO A 243 -13.40 13.19 2.07
CA PRO A 243 -12.55 12.26 2.83
C PRO A 243 -12.27 10.94 2.11
N SER A 244 -12.97 10.64 1.01
CA SER A 244 -12.73 9.48 0.16
C SER A 244 -12.46 9.88 -1.29
N MET A 245 -11.79 9.01 -2.04
CA MET A 245 -11.53 9.26 -3.46
C MET A 245 -12.82 9.32 -4.28
N THR A 246 -13.81 8.50 -3.96
CA THR A 246 -15.11 8.51 -4.65
C THR A 246 -15.85 9.83 -4.46
N MET A 247 -15.80 10.42 -3.27
CA MET A 247 -16.37 11.75 -3.02
C MET A 247 -15.60 12.84 -3.78
N ALA A 248 -14.27 12.76 -3.84
CA ALA A 248 -13.47 13.72 -4.58
C ALA A 248 -13.75 13.66 -6.09
N LEU A 249 -13.87 12.44 -6.63
CA LEU A 249 -14.26 12.22 -8.01
C LEU A 249 -15.67 12.76 -8.26
N GLU A 250 -16.62 12.50 -7.38
CA GLU A 250 -17.99 12.96 -7.54
C GLU A 250 -18.09 14.49 -7.57
N LEU A 251 -17.38 15.20 -6.69
CA LEU A 251 -17.31 16.66 -6.70
C LEU A 251 -16.73 17.18 -8.04
N TYR A 252 -15.69 16.53 -8.55
CA TYR A 252 -15.12 16.91 -9.84
C TYR A 252 -16.09 16.65 -10.99
N LEU A 253 -16.76 15.49 -11.01
CA LEU A 253 -17.72 15.11 -12.05
C LEU A 253 -18.94 16.02 -12.08
N GLN A 254 -19.41 16.51 -10.92
CA GLN A 254 -20.48 17.50 -10.85
C GLN A 254 -20.15 18.81 -11.57
N LEU A 255 -18.87 19.15 -11.66
CA LEU A 255 -18.40 20.34 -12.37
C LEU A 255 -18.09 20.07 -13.84
N ALA A 256 -17.46 18.90 -14.11
CA ALA A 256 -16.99 18.52 -15.44
C ALA A 256 -18.07 17.99 -16.37
N ASN A 257 -19.07 17.31 -15.81
CA ASN A 257 -20.14 16.65 -16.56
C ASN A 257 -21.51 17.36 -16.39
N ARG A 258 -21.52 18.63 -16.00
CA ARG A 258 -22.76 19.44 -16.04
C ARG A 258 -23.22 19.50 -17.48
N ASP A 259 -24.46 19.07 -17.72
CA ASP A 259 -25.14 19.36 -18.97
C ASP A 259 -25.29 20.89 -19.06
N GLU A 260 -24.82 21.49 -20.17
CA GLU A 260 -25.05 22.90 -20.49
C GLU A 260 -26.52 23.16 -20.75
#